data_c8bdcaac5f0bc0013223d6952d6b371f
#
_entry.id   c8bdcaac5f0bc0013223d6952d6b371f
#
_cell.length_a   1.000
_cell.length_b   1.000
_cell.length_c   1.000
_cell.angle_alpha   90.00
_cell.angle_beta   90.00
_cell.angle_gamma   90.00
#
_symmetry.space_group_name_H-M   'P 1'
#
loop_
_entity.id
_entity.type
_entity.pdbx_description
1 polymer ?
#
loop_
_entity_poly.entity_id
_entity_poly.type
_entity_poly.pdbx_seq_one_letter_code
_entity_poly.pdbx_strand_id
1 'polypeptide(L)'
;MKYTDFEAIMSRERMRRYLIATKGDTNKAMALYRANLHLSQEVFTVVSCFEVALRNAIDEKLQGTLGENWLRDAIMPGGIFDEKKFPETHRKLSKAYAKLLATGTYRHSQLLATLDFGSWKHMFANGQYRATGQCLLKVFPNKPKSTPEMQYNNTYIFNELDKVNTLRNRIAHHEPICFTHNSETVDTSYILNEYQKIQTLFMWMGIDSRALLYGLDHVQAVCKKIGTK
;
A
#
# COMPACT_ATOMS: atom_id res chain seq x y z
N MET A 1 25.19 -6.02 -21.75
CA MET A 1 24.05 -5.93 -22.68
C MET A 1 24.13 -4.58 -23.39
N LYS A 2 23.99 -4.55 -24.72
CA LYS A 2 23.92 -3.31 -25.50
C LYS A 2 22.57 -2.63 -25.28
N TYR A 3 22.51 -1.30 -25.46
CA TYR A 3 21.25 -0.56 -25.27
C TYR A 3 20.13 -1.04 -26.21
N THR A 4 20.46 -1.33 -27.46
CA THR A 4 19.51 -1.85 -28.46
C THR A 4 18.79 -3.12 -27.98
N ASP A 5 19.52 -4.04 -27.37
CA ASP A 5 18.96 -5.28 -26.84
C ASP A 5 18.11 -5.01 -25.60
N PHE A 6 18.56 -4.09 -24.75
CA PHE A 6 17.83 -3.66 -23.56
C PHE A 6 16.52 -2.97 -23.93
N GLU A 7 16.55 -2.06 -24.90
CA GLU A 7 15.36 -1.35 -25.39
C GLU A 7 14.37 -2.32 -26.08
N ALA A 8 14.86 -3.31 -26.82
CA ALA A 8 14.00 -4.33 -27.42
C ALA A 8 13.21 -5.14 -26.37
N ILE A 9 13.83 -5.41 -25.20
CA ILE A 9 13.19 -6.14 -24.09
C ILE A 9 12.24 -5.23 -23.31
N MET A 10 12.67 -4.02 -22.96
CA MET A 10 11.91 -3.10 -22.08
C MET A 10 10.91 -2.22 -22.82
N SER A 11 10.96 -2.16 -24.12
CA SER A 11 10.27 -1.29 -25.08
C SER A 11 10.84 0.14 -25.16
N ARG A 12 10.82 0.68 -26.37
CA ARG A 12 11.23 2.06 -26.68
C ARG A 12 10.41 3.10 -25.88
N GLU A 13 9.11 2.88 -25.78
CA GLU A 13 8.23 3.81 -25.07
C GLU A 13 8.57 3.89 -23.59
N ARG A 14 8.87 2.74 -22.95
CA ARG A 14 9.29 2.70 -21.55
C ARG A 14 10.66 3.36 -21.34
N MET A 15 11.60 3.19 -22.28
CA MET A 15 12.95 3.75 -22.17
C MET A 15 13.02 5.23 -22.52
N ARG A 16 12.07 5.78 -23.27
CA ARG A 16 12.04 7.17 -23.75
C ARG A 16 12.26 8.18 -22.62
N ARG A 17 11.54 8.04 -21.53
CA ARG A 17 11.62 8.96 -20.38
C ARG A 17 13.01 8.97 -19.73
N TYR A 18 13.64 7.80 -19.62
CA TYR A 18 14.99 7.66 -19.07
C TYR A 18 16.06 8.25 -20.00
N LEU A 19 15.88 8.08 -21.31
CA LEU A 19 16.78 8.70 -22.31
C LEU A 19 16.70 10.23 -22.27
N ILE A 20 15.51 10.81 -22.21
CA ILE A 20 15.34 12.26 -22.12
C ILE A 20 16.02 12.78 -20.84
N ALA A 21 15.74 12.15 -19.70
CA ALA A 21 16.32 12.54 -18.41
C ALA A 21 17.86 12.49 -18.40
N THR A 22 18.45 11.60 -19.19
CA THR A 22 19.91 11.44 -19.31
C THR A 22 20.49 12.10 -20.56
N LYS A 23 19.75 12.99 -21.23
CA LYS A 23 20.18 13.73 -22.43
C LYS A 23 20.70 12.83 -23.55
N GLY A 24 20.07 11.66 -23.74
CA GLY A 24 20.41 10.69 -24.77
C GLY A 24 21.56 9.72 -24.40
N ASP A 25 22.16 9.83 -23.21
CA ASP A 25 23.18 8.87 -22.75
C ASP A 25 22.52 7.52 -22.43
N THR A 26 22.70 6.56 -23.33
CA THR A 26 22.10 5.23 -23.24
C THR A 26 22.59 4.40 -22.04
N ASN A 27 23.84 4.56 -21.62
CA ASN A 27 24.39 3.88 -20.46
C ASN A 27 23.79 4.41 -19.17
N LYS A 28 23.69 5.75 -19.06
CA LYS A 28 23.03 6.39 -17.92
C LYS A 28 21.53 6.07 -17.88
N ALA A 29 20.86 6.02 -19.04
CA ALA A 29 19.46 5.64 -19.13
C ALA A 29 19.19 4.22 -18.58
N MET A 30 19.99 3.24 -19.00
CA MET A 30 19.93 1.88 -18.44
C MET A 30 20.23 1.83 -16.94
N ALA A 31 21.23 2.62 -16.50
CA ALA A 31 21.60 2.68 -15.08
C ALA A 31 20.47 3.32 -14.24
N LEU A 32 19.82 4.37 -14.75
CA LEU A 32 18.70 5.03 -14.09
C LEU A 32 17.46 4.11 -14.04
N TYR A 33 17.17 3.38 -15.13
CA TYR A 33 16.12 2.38 -15.15
C TYR A 33 16.30 1.31 -14.06
N ARG A 34 17.51 0.74 -13.95
CA ARG A 34 17.85 -0.24 -12.91
C ARG A 34 17.74 0.35 -11.51
N ALA A 35 18.16 1.61 -11.33
CA ALA A 35 18.03 2.32 -10.06
C ALA A 35 16.55 2.53 -9.67
N ASN A 36 15.69 2.84 -10.64
CA ASN A 36 14.24 2.91 -10.41
C ASN A 36 13.63 1.55 -10.01
N LEU A 37 14.05 0.45 -10.64
CA LEU A 37 13.61 -0.89 -10.24
C LEU A 37 14.04 -1.21 -8.81
N HIS A 38 15.29 -0.90 -8.46
CA HIS A 38 15.78 -1.08 -7.09
C HIS A 38 14.99 -0.24 -6.08
N LEU A 39 14.73 1.04 -6.40
CA LEU A 39 13.87 1.89 -5.56
C LEU A 39 12.47 1.29 -5.39
N SER A 40 11.87 0.80 -6.47
CA SER A 40 10.56 0.13 -6.43
C SER A 40 10.57 -1.11 -5.53
N GLN A 41 11.62 -1.91 -5.58
CA GLN A 41 11.79 -3.09 -4.72
C GLN A 41 11.88 -2.69 -3.23
N GLU A 42 12.70 -1.71 -2.89
CA GLU A 42 12.86 -1.23 -1.52
C GLU A 42 11.54 -0.68 -0.95
N VAL A 43 10.89 0.20 -1.70
CA VAL A 43 9.61 0.79 -1.28
C VAL A 43 8.52 -0.28 -1.16
N PHE A 44 8.48 -1.25 -2.10
CA PHE A 44 7.48 -2.33 -2.06
C PHE A 44 7.65 -3.22 -0.83
N THR A 45 8.89 -3.47 -0.39
CA THR A 45 9.18 -4.22 0.85
C THR A 45 8.58 -3.51 2.07
N VAL A 46 8.80 -2.20 2.20
CA VAL A 46 8.23 -1.39 3.30
C VAL A 46 6.70 -1.38 3.26
N VAL A 47 6.11 -1.16 2.09
CA VAL A 47 4.65 -1.15 1.90
C VAL A 47 4.05 -2.52 2.21
N SER A 48 4.70 -3.62 1.81
CA SER A 48 4.21 -4.98 2.07
C SER A 48 4.21 -5.30 3.57
N CYS A 49 5.26 -4.93 4.30
CA CYS A 49 5.30 -5.08 5.75
C CYS A 49 4.21 -4.24 6.43
N PHE A 50 3.97 -3.01 5.95
CA PHE A 50 2.91 -2.15 6.46
C PHE A 50 1.51 -2.75 6.19
N GLU A 51 1.27 -3.29 4.97
CA GLU A 51 0.01 -3.95 4.61
C GLU A 51 -0.29 -5.12 5.56
N VAL A 52 0.71 -5.97 5.82
CA VAL A 52 0.56 -7.11 6.74
C VAL A 52 0.28 -6.63 8.16
N ALA A 53 1.01 -5.64 8.66
CA ALA A 53 0.81 -5.09 10.00
C ALA A 53 -0.59 -4.46 10.15
N LEU A 54 -1.01 -3.65 9.17
CA LEU A 54 -2.32 -2.99 9.17
C LEU A 54 -3.46 -4.00 9.18
N ARG A 55 -3.44 -4.98 8.25
CA ARG A 55 -4.51 -5.99 8.18
C ARG A 55 -4.63 -6.80 9.46
N ASN A 56 -3.49 -7.21 10.05
CA ASN A 56 -3.51 -8.00 11.27
C ASN A 56 -4.03 -7.18 12.47
N ALA A 57 -3.68 -5.90 12.58
CA ALA A 57 -4.19 -5.02 13.62
C ALA A 57 -5.70 -4.73 13.46
N ILE A 58 -6.19 -4.59 12.22
CA ILE A 58 -7.63 -4.50 11.94
C ILE A 58 -8.33 -5.79 12.33
N ASP A 59 -7.77 -6.93 11.95
CA ASP A 59 -8.32 -8.25 12.22
C ASP A 59 -8.44 -8.51 13.72
N GLU A 60 -7.37 -8.33 14.47
CA GLU A 60 -7.36 -8.46 15.92
C GLU A 60 -8.44 -7.58 16.58
N LYS A 61 -8.55 -6.34 16.10
CA LYS A 61 -9.56 -5.40 16.64
C LYS A 61 -10.98 -5.86 16.35
N LEU A 62 -11.26 -6.35 15.16
CA LEU A 62 -12.58 -6.78 14.76
C LEU A 62 -12.94 -8.18 15.27
N GLN A 63 -11.97 -9.07 15.44
CA GLN A 63 -12.19 -10.33 16.17
C GLN A 63 -12.67 -10.08 17.60
N GLY A 64 -12.03 -9.16 18.31
CA GLY A 64 -12.45 -8.78 19.67
C GLY A 64 -13.83 -8.10 19.76
N THR A 65 -14.38 -7.62 18.64
CA THR A 65 -15.66 -6.89 18.61
C THR A 65 -16.79 -7.69 17.96
N LEU A 66 -16.47 -8.44 16.90
CA LEU A 66 -17.43 -9.12 16.02
C LEU A 66 -17.28 -10.66 16.01
N GLY A 67 -16.26 -11.19 16.68
CA GLY A 67 -15.98 -12.62 16.75
C GLY A 67 -14.92 -13.11 15.75
N GLU A 68 -14.43 -14.33 15.97
CA GLU A 68 -13.28 -14.93 15.27
C GLU A 68 -13.46 -15.04 13.74
N ASN A 69 -14.67 -15.18 13.26
CA ASN A 69 -14.96 -15.34 11.82
C ASN A 69 -15.63 -14.10 11.21
N TRP A 70 -15.39 -12.92 11.77
CA TRP A 70 -16.07 -11.68 11.41
C TRP A 70 -16.11 -11.38 9.91
N LEU A 71 -15.04 -11.72 9.15
CA LEU A 71 -15.01 -11.51 7.69
C LEU A 71 -16.08 -12.32 6.95
N ARG A 72 -16.23 -13.60 7.32
CA ARG A 72 -17.30 -14.47 6.79
C ARG A 72 -18.66 -13.96 7.23
N ASP A 73 -18.80 -13.71 8.52
CA ASP A 73 -20.09 -13.38 9.13
C ASP A 73 -20.59 -12.00 8.66
N ALA A 74 -19.68 -11.10 8.29
CA ALA A 74 -20.00 -9.79 7.75
C ALA A 74 -20.80 -9.82 6.44
N ILE A 75 -20.69 -10.89 5.64
CA ILE A 75 -21.38 -11.07 4.35
C ILE A 75 -22.50 -12.09 4.39
N MET A 76 -22.75 -12.74 5.54
CA MET A 76 -23.89 -13.64 5.71
C MET A 76 -25.19 -12.82 5.86
N PRO A 77 -26.38 -13.44 5.69
CA PRO A 77 -27.65 -12.76 5.91
C PRO A 77 -27.68 -12.06 7.29
N GLY A 78 -27.95 -10.77 7.30
CA GLY A 78 -27.91 -9.94 8.52
C GLY A 78 -26.52 -9.46 8.95
N GLY A 79 -25.46 -9.78 8.19
CA GLY A 79 -24.10 -9.32 8.45
C GLY A 79 -23.91 -7.82 8.22
N ILE A 80 -22.82 -7.28 8.77
CA ILE A 80 -22.55 -5.84 8.77
C ILE A 80 -22.27 -5.26 7.38
N PHE A 81 -21.82 -6.08 6.41
CA PHE A 81 -21.58 -5.67 5.03
C PHE A 81 -22.67 -6.21 4.11
N ASP A 82 -23.91 -5.81 4.37
CA ASP A 82 -25.07 -6.11 3.54
C ASP A 82 -24.85 -5.65 2.09
N GLU A 83 -25.26 -6.51 1.14
CA GLU A 83 -25.04 -6.27 -0.29
C GLU A 83 -25.66 -4.96 -0.79
N LYS A 84 -26.83 -4.58 -0.28
CA LYS A 84 -27.53 -3.35 -0.69
C LYS A 84 -26.81 -2.09 -0.20
N LYS A 85 -26.22 -2.14 1.00
CA LYS A 85 -25.54 -0.98 1.60
C LYS A 85 -24.06 -0.90 1.22
N PHE A 86 -23.41 -2.05 1.02
CA PHE A 86 -21.97 -2.16 0.76
C PHE A 86 -21.65 -3.06 -0.44
N PRO A 87 -22.23 -2.81 -1.63
CA PRO A 87 -22.16 -3.75 -2.77
C PRO A 87 -20.73 -4.15 -3.13
N GLU A 88 -19.80 -3.21 -3.17
CA GLU A 88 -18.41 -3.50 -3.53
C GLU A 88 -17.66 -4.29 -2.44
N THR A 89 -17.86 -3.94 -1.17
CA THR A 89 -17.23 -4.67 -0.05
C THR A 89 -17.80 -6.08 0.02
N HIS A 90 -19.12 -6.23 -0.06
CA HIS A 90 -19.79 -7.52 -0.09
C HIS A 90 -19.31 -8.38 -1.26
N ARG A 91 -19.28 -7.84 -2.48
CA ARG A 91 -18.83 -8.54 -3.69
C ARG A 91 -17.38 -9.03 -3.58
N LYS A 92 -16.46 -8.19 -3.09
CA LYS A 92 -15.05 -8.58 -2.90
C LYS A 92 -14.90 -9.71 -1.89
N LEU A 93 -15.52 -9.58 -0.73
CA LEU A 93 -15.48 -10.59 0.33
C LEU A 93 -16.13 -11.91 -0.11
N SER A 94 -17.32 -11.84 -0.72
CA SER A 94 -18.04 -13.02 -1.22
C SER A 94 -17.25 -13.77 -2.29
N LYS A 95 -16.61 -13.06 -3.21
CA LYS A 95 -15.73 -13.67 -4.23
C LYS A 95 -14.52 -14.38 -3.59
N ALA A 96 -13.88 -13.75 -2.62
CA ALA A 96 -12.73 -14.33 -1.91
C ALA A 96 -13.17 -15.56 -1.09
N TYR A 97 -14.30 -15.47 -0.38
CA TYR A 97 -14.87 -16.56 0.39
C TYR A 97 -15.27 -17.75 -0.49
N ALA A 98 -16.00 -17.51 -1.58
CA ALA A 98 -16.40 -18.55 -2.54
C ALA A 98 -15.20 -19.30 -3.13
N LYS A 99 -14.11 -18.58 -3.44
CA LYS A 99 -12.87 -19.19 -3.93
C LYS A 99 -12.27 -20.16 -2.90
N LEU A 100 -12.28 -19.81 -1.61
CA LEU A 100 -11.77 -20.69 -0.56
C LEU A 100 -12.68 -21.90 -0.34
N LEU A 101 -14.02 -21.71 -0.38
CA LEU A 101 -14.96 -22.84 -0.28
C LEU A 101 -14.77 -23.86 -1.42
N ALA A 102 -14.50 -23.38 -2.64
CA ALA A 102 -14.26 -24.25 -3.78
C ALA A 102 -12.99 -25.12 -3.63
N THR A 103 -12.03 -24.72 -2.78
CA THR A 103 -10.85 -25.53 -2.44
C THR A 103 -11.07 -26.47 -1.25
N GLY A 104 -12.25 -26.49 -0.68
CA GLY A 104 -12.61 -27.34 0.48
C GLY A 104 -11.95 -26.94 1.81
N THR A 105 -11.23 -25.82 1.87
CA THR A 105 -10.46 -25.41 3.05
C THR A 105 -10.71 -23.96 3.40
N TYR A 106 -11.80 -23.67 4.12
CA TYR A 106 -11.97 -22.35 4.71
C TYR A 106 -11.18 -22.23 6.02
N ARG A 107 -10.36 -21.19 6.10
CA ARG A 107 -9.81 -20.66 7.34
C ARG A 107 -9.91 -19.13 7.31
N HIS A 108 -10.24 -18.52 8.45
CA HIS A 108 -10.33 -17.06 8.55
C HIS A 108 -9.02 -16.36 8.10
N SER A 109 -7.86 -16.89 8.51
CA SER A 109 -6.54 -16.38 8.11
C SER A 109 -6.28 -16.45 6.59
N GLN A 110 -6.85 -17.45 5.90
CA GLN A 110 -6.74 -17.54 4.45
C GLN A 110 -7.64 -16.47 3.77
N LEU A 111 -8.87 -16.27 4.27
CA LEU A 111 -9.75 -15.22 3.77
C LEU A 111 -9.11 -13.83 3.98
N LEU A 112 -8.54 -13.59 5.17
CA LEU A 112 -7.78 -12.39 5.49
C LEU A 112 -6.65 -12.15 4.49
N ALA A 113 -5.87 -13.19 4.15
CA ALA A 113 -4.72 -13.10 3.26
C ALA A 113 -5.07 -12.92 1.77
N THR A 114 -6.32 -13.21 1.36
CA THR A 114 -6.77 -13.03 -0.03
C THR A 114 -7.19 -11.60 -0.35
N LEU A 115 -7.38 -10.75 0.66
CA LEU A 115 -7.81 -9.38 0.48
C LEU A 115 -6.61 -8.46 0.21
N ASP A 116 -6.81 -7.52 -0.70
CA ASP A 116 -5.82 -6.53 -1.09
C ASP A 116 -5.76 -5.32 -0.13
N PHE A 117 -4.71 -4.51 -0.25
CA PHE A 117 -4.55 -3.26 0.52
C PHE A 117 -5.78 -2.35 0.41
N GLY A 118 -6.37 -2.25 -0.78
CA GLY A 118 -7.58 -1.46 -1.03
C GLY A 118 -8.75 -1.87 -0.14
N SER A 119 -8.89 -3.17 0.15
CA SER A 119 -9.92 -3.66 1.06
C SER A 119 -9.70 -3.17 2.50
N TRP A 120 -8.47 -3.19 2.97
CA TRP A 120 -8.10 -2.70 4.32
C TRP A 120 -8.25 -1.20 4.46
N LYS A 121 -7.85 -0.44 3.44
CA LYS A 121 -8.09 1.00 3.38
C LYS A 121 -9.59 1.32 3.50
N HIS A 122 -10.44 0.59 2.76
CA HIS A 122 -11.89 0.83 2.76
C HIS A 122 -12.57 0.57 4.10
N MET A 123 -11.97 -0.18 5.01
CA MET A 123 -12.49 -0.32 6.38
C MET A 123 -12.56 1.02 7.13
N PHE A 124 -11.77 2.02 6.73
CA PHE A 124 -11.79 3.39 7.27
C PHE A 124 -12.73 4.34 6.51
N ALA A 125 -13.33 3.94 5.38
CA ALA A 125 -14.36 4.73 4.72
C ALA A 125 -15.60 4.87 5.64
N ASN A 126 -16.29 6.02 5.57
CA ASN A 126 -17.34 6.38 6.53
C ASN A 126 -18.39 5.29 6.76
N GLY A 127 -18.83 4.62 5.70
CA GLY A 127 -19.81 3.55 5.77
C GLY A 127 -19.28 2.34 6.55
N GLN A 128 -18.17 1.77 6.11
CA GLN A 128 -17.53 0.60 6.69
C GLN A 128 -17.05 0.87 8.14
N TYR A 129 -16.49 2.06 8.38
CA TYR A 129 -16.07 2.47 9.71
C TYR A 129 -17.23 2.51 10.71
N ARG A 130 -18.42 3.00 10.28
CA ARG A 130 -19.65 2.96 11.11
C ARG A 130 -20.14 1.54 11.30
N ALA A 131 -20.17 0.73 10.24
CA ALA A 131 -20.62 -0.67 10.30
C ALA A 131 -19.76 -1.52 11.23
N THR A 132 -18.45 -1.23 11.34
CA THR A 132 -17.51 -1.89 12.27
C THR A 132 -17.53 -1.30 13.68
N GLY A 133 -18.56 -0.54 14.06
CA GLY A 133 -18.73 0.02 15.41
C GLY A 133 -17.75 1.16 15.74
N GLN A 134 -17.20 1.84 14.74
CA GLN A 134 -16.30 2.99 14.87
C GLN A 134 -15.03 2.71 15.72
N CYS A 135 -14.61 1.45 15.80
CA CYS A 135 -13.52 1.03 16.70
C CYS A 135 -12.13 1.07 16.07
N LEU A 136 -12.04 1.18 14.73
CA LEU A 136 -10.79 0.99 13.98
C LEU A 136 -9.73 2.09 14.20
N LEU A 137 -10.09 3.28 14.67
CA LEU A 137 -9.09 4.28 15.06
C LEU A 137 -8.19 3.80 16.22
N LYS A 138 -8.64 2.81 16.99
CA LYS A 138 -7.83 2.17 18.04
C LYS A 138 -6.67 1.34 17.51
N VAL A 139 -6.63 1.07 16.20
CA VAL A 139 -5.46 0.48 15.50
C VAL A 139 -4.27 1.45 15.51
N PHE A 140 -4.53 2.75 15.70
CA PHE A 140 -3.52 3.80 15.76
C PHE A 140 -3.51 4.48 17.15
N PRO A 141 -3.10 3.77 18.21
CA PRO A 141 -3.16 4.27 19.59
C PRO A 141 -2.31 5.54 19.81
N ASN A 142 -1.21 5.68 19.05
CA ASN A 142 -0.28 6.80 19.20
C ASN A 142 -0.52 7.92 18.18
N LYS A 143 -1.66 7.91 17.44
CA LYS A 143 -1.99 9.03 16.57
C LYS A 143 -2.21 10.29 17.38
N PRO A 144 -1.91 11.48 16.82
CA PRO A 144 -2.16 12.75 17.51
C PRO A 144 -3.64 12.92 17.91
N LYS A 145 -3.88 13.68 18.95
CA LYS A 145 -5.23 14.13 19.28
C LYS A 145 -5.70 15.13 18.22
N SER A 146 -6.98 15.05 17.85
CA SER A 146 -7.60 16.02 16.94
C SER A 146 -7.64 17.41 17.58
N THR A 147 -7.39 18.44 16.76
CA THR A 147 -7.55 19.85 17.10
C THR A 147 -8.64 20.46 16.20
N PRO A 148 -9.11 21.70 16.46
CA PRO A 148 -10.04 22.37 15.54
C PRO A 148 -9.50 22.46 14.10
N GLU A 149 -8.19 22.66 13.93
CA GLU A 149 -7.52 22.84 12.64
C GLU A 149 -7.24 21.51 11.95
N MET A 150 -7.00 20.41 12.70
CA MET A 150 -6.62 19.11 12.16
C MET A 150 -7.38 17.97 12.84
N GLN A 151 -8.21 17.28 12.04
CA GLN A 151 -9.02 16.17 12.53
C GLN A 151 -8.39 14.83 12.16
N TYR A 152 -7.77 14.14 13.11
CA TYR A 152 -7.20 12.79 12.95
C TYR A 152 -8.28 11.71 13.12
N ASN A 153 -9.34 11.80 12.32
CA ASN A 153 -10.48 10.88 12.29
C ASN A 153 -10.32 9.75 11.25
N ASN A 154 -11.37 8.95 11.07
CA ASN A 154 -11.34 7.86 10.08
C ASN A 154 -11.14 8.36 8.65
N THR A 155 -11.68 9.52 8.27
CA THR A 155 -11.48 10.10 6.94
C THR A 155 -10.01 10.50 6.72
N TYR A 156 -9.37 11.06 7.74
CA TYR A 156 -7.93 11.36 7.67
C TYR A 156 -7.13 10.08 7.43
N ILE A 157 -7.36 9.03 8.23
CA ILE A 157 -6.67 7.74 8.06
C ILE A 157 -6.96 7.13 6.69
N PHE A 158 -8.21 7.15 6.23
CA PHE A 158 -8.57 6.70 4.90
C PHE A 158 -7.74 7.39 3.82
N ASN A 159 -7.62 8.71 3.88
CA ASN A 159 -6.86 9.50 2.90
C ASN A 159 -5.35 9.19 2.93
N GLU A 160 -4.76 9.01 4.10
CA GLU A 160 -3.35 8.62 4.20
C GLU A 160 -3.12 7.20 3.66
N LEU A 161 -4.00 6.26 3.97
CA LEU A 161 -3.95 4.91 3.42
C LEU A 161 -4.20 4.87 1.91
N ASP A 162 -5.00 5.81 1.37
CA ASP A 162 -5.23 5.93 -0.08
C ASP A 162 -3.96 6.35 -0.82
N LYS A 163 -3.16 7.24 -0.25
CA LYS A 163 -1.85 7.63 -0.80
C LYS A 163 -0.90 6.42 -0.84
N VAL A 164 -0.84 5.64 0.25
CA VAL A 164 -0.04 4.40 0.30
C VAL A 164 -0.52 3.39 -0.74
N ASN A 165 -1.84 3.20 -0.88
CA ASN A 165 -2.43 2.31 -1.89
C ASN A 165 -2.10 2.78 -3.32
N THR A 166 -2.13 4.07 -3.57
CA THR A 166 -1.76 4.66 -4.86
C THR A 166 -0.29 4.38 -5.17
N LEU A 167 0.62 4.61 -4.23
CA LEU A 167 2.05 4.29 -4.39
C LEU A 167 2.26 2.78 -4.65
N ARG A 168 1.62 1.93 -3.85
CA ARG A 168 1.66 0.47 -4.02
C ARG A 168 1.22 0.04 -5.43
N ASN A 169 0.11 0.62 -5.93
CA ASN A 169 -0.42 0.30 -7.26
C ASN A 169 0.52 0.77 -8.37
N ARG A 170 1.11 1.97 -8.27
CA ARG A 170 2.12 2.45 -9.22
C ARG A 170 3.29 1.50 -9.33
N ILE A 171 3.80 0.99 -8.20
CA ILE A 171 4.89 0.01 -8.18
C ILE A 171 4.44 -1.32 -8.81
N ALA A 172 3.26 -1.82 -8.45
CA ALA A 172 2.71 -3.07 -8.99
C ALA A 172 2.47 -3.02 -10.52
N HIS A 173 2.16 -1.83 -11.05
CA HIS A 173 2.02 -1.59 -12.50
C HIS A 173 3.34 -1.19 -13.17
N HIS A 174 4.46 -1.32 -12.47
CA HIS A 174 5.80 -1.01 -12.98
C HIS A 174 5.95 0.45 -13.48
N GLU A 175 5.19 1.38 -12.91
CA GLU A 175 5.36 2.79 -13.21
C GLU A 175 6.68 3.30 -12.65
N PRO A 176 7.39 4.20 -13.38
CA PRO A 176 8.59 4.81 -12.85
C PRO A 176 8.26 5.75 -11.67
N ILE A 177 8.95 5.54 -10.55
CA ILE A 177 8.73 6.30 -9.31
C ILE A 177 9.87 7.28 -8.98
N CYS A 178 10.93 7.28 -9.78
CA CYS A 178 12.09 8.17 -9.60
C CYS A 178 11.97 9.52 -10.33
N PHE A 179 10.80 9.87 -10.82
CA PHE A 179 10.55 11.10 -11.56
C PHE A 179 9.46 11.96 -10.91
N THR A 180 9.56 13.26 -11.08
CA THR A 180 8.42 14.15 -10.84
C THR A 180 7.22 13.72 -11.68
N HIS A 181 6.02 13.85 -11.14
CA HIS A 181 4.78 13.45 -11.83
C HIS A 181 4.67 14.15 -13.20
N ASN A 182 4.37 13.38 -14.24
CA ASN A 182 4.25 13.84 -15.64
C ASN A 182 5.44 14.65 -16.18
N SER A 183 6.65 14.39 -15.68
CA SER A 183 7.89 15.08 -16.08
C SER A 183 9.01 14.07 -16.27
N GLU A 184 10.02 14.42 -17.06
CA GLU A 184 11.28 13.67 -17.22
C GLU A 184 12.34 14.09 -16.19
N THR A 185 11.99 14.97 -15.25
CA THR A 185 12.90 15.40 -14.18
C THR A 185 13.05 14.28 -13.14
N VAL A 186 14.28 13.85 -12.92
CA VAL A 186 14.60 12.87 -11.88
C VAL A 186 14.44 13.53 -10.52
N ASP A 187 13.50 13.02 -9.72
CA ASP A 187 13.22 13.54 -8.38
C ASP A 187 12.59 12.41 -7.53
N THR A 188 13.15 12.16 -6.38
CA THR A 188 12.68 11.16 -5.44
C THR A 188 11.96 11.76 -4.21
N SER A 189 11.75 13.08 -4.19
CA SER A 189 11.13 13.78 -3.05
C SER A 189 9.73 13.27 -2.75
N TYR A 190 8.93 12.99 -3.79
CA TYR A 190 7.61 12.38 -3.62
C TYR A 190 7.71 11.03 -2.89
N ILE A 191 8.65 10.17 -3.28
CA ILE A 191 8.83 8.85 -2.66
C ILE A 191 9.31 8.98 -1.21
N LEU A 192 10.23 9.89 -0.94
CA LEU A 192 10.68 10.16 0.42
C LEU A 192 9.53 10.66 1.32
N ASN A 193 8.65 11.51 0.79
CA ASN A 193 7.48 11.99 1.53
C ASN A 193 6.49 10.86 1.82
N GLU A 194 6.17 10.01 0.84
CA GLU A 194 5.27 8.87 1.06
C GLU A 194 5.89 7.82 2.00
N TYR A 195 7.18 7.56 1.88
CA TYR A 195 7.92 6.71 2.80
C TYR A 195 7.85 7.24 4.26
N GLN A 196 8.08 8.54 4.47
CA GLN A 196 7.96 9.19 5.79
C GLN A 196 6.55 9.02 6.38
N LYS A 197 5.51 9.13 5.56
CA LYS A 197 4.12 8.89 5.99
C LYS A 197 3.91 7.46 6.46
N ILE A 198 4.45 6.47 5.72
CA ILE A 198 4.36 5.05 6.13
C ILE A 198 5.06 4.84 7.48
N GLN A 199 6.25 5.44 7.68
CA GLN A 199 6.96 5.38 8.96
C GLN A 199 6.13 6.02 10.09
N THR A 200 5.45 7.15 9.80
CA THR A 200 4.54 7.81 10.74
C THR A 200 3.35 6.92 11.09
N LEU A 201 2.77 6.24 10.12
CA LEU A 201 1.65 5.32 10.35
C LEU A 201 2.08 4.11 11.20
N PHE A 202 3.27 3.53 10.98
CA PHE A 202 3.84 2.50 11.86
C PHE A 202 3.97 3.01 13.31
N MET A 203 4.53 4.20 13.48
CA MET A 203 4.68 4.82 14.80
C MET A 203 3.30 5.02 15.47
N TRP A 204 2.29 5.44 14.73
CA TRP A 204 0.92 5.58 15.26
C TRP A 204 0.30 4.25 15.65
N MET A 205 0.67 3.16 14.97
CA MET A 205 0.27 1.78 15.35
C MET A 205 1.05 1.27 16.58
N GLY A 206 2.05 2.01 17.08
CA GLY A 206 2.92 1.55 18.17
C GLY A 206 4.00 0.57 17.71
N ILE A 207 4.30 0.51 16.42
CA ILE A 207 5.28 -0.40 15.83
C ILE A 207 6.61 0.34 15.63
N ASP A 208 7.68 -0.21 16.16
CA ASP A 208 9.05 0.21 15.81
C ASP A 208 9.41 -0.32 14.42
N SER A 209 9.20 0.54 13.42
CA SER A 209 9.49 0.19 12.03
C SER A 209 10.98 -0.06 11.76
N ARG A 210 11.88 0.55 12.52
CA ARG A 210 13.33 0.32 12.36
C ARG A 210 13.71 -1.08 12.80
N ALA A 211 13.14 -1.54 13.92
CA ALA A 211 13.35 -2.91 14.38
C ALA A 211 12.70 -3.93 13.44
N LEU A 212 11.44 -3.66 13.02
CA LEU A 212 10.70 -4.54 12.09
C LEU A 212 11.39 -4.70 10.74
N LEU A 213 11.93 -3.62 10.19
CA LEU A 213 12.52 -3.56 8.85
C LEU A 213 14.06 -3.63 8.88
N TYR A 214 14.64 -4.09 9.99
CA TYR A 214 16.09 -4.18 10.14
C TYR A 214 16.72 -5.02 9.01
N GLY A 215 17.69 -4.43 8.30
CA GLY A 215 18.34 -5.05 7.16
C GLY A 215 17.50 -5.12 5.87
N LEU A 216 16.27 -4.58 5.87
CA LEU A 216 15.33 -4.62 4.72
C LEU A 216 15.01 -3.24 4.16
N ASP A 217 15.22 -2.16 4.92
CA ASP A 217 14.85 -0.80 4.53
C ASP A 217 16.09 0.01 4.11
N HIS A 218 16.24 0.19 2.80
CA HIS A 218 17.30 1.00 2.20
C HIS A 218 16.75 2.13 1.33
N VAL A 219 15.46 2.47 1.46
CA VAL A 219 14.77 3.48 0.62
C VAL A 219 15.53 4.80 0.56
N GLN A 220 15.93 5.35 1.72
CA GLN A 220 16.65 6.64 1.76
C GLN A 220 18.01 6.57 1.06
N ALA A 221 18.75 5.47 1.24
CA ALA A 221 20.05 5.27 0.61
C ALA A 221 19.94 5.17 -0.91
N VAL A 222 18.91 4.47 -1.41
CA VAL A 222 18.65 4.34 -2.86
C VAL A 222 18.18 5.68 -3.45
N CYS A 223 17.30 6.43 -2.79
CA CYS A 223 16.91 7.77 -3.20
C CYS A 223 18.11 8.70 -3.34
N LYS A 224 18.99 8.72 -2.34
CA LYS A 224 20.22 9.51 -2.37
C LYS A 224 21.10 9.16 -3.58
N LYS A 225 21.29 7.86 -3.88
CA LYS A 225 22.08 7.41 -5.05
C LYS A 225 21.45 7.83 -6.38
N ILE A 226 20.14 7.96 -6.48
CA ILE A 226 19.45 8.43 -7.69
C ILE A 226 19.67 9.93 -7.86
N GLY A 227 19.54 10.73 -6.81
CA GLY A 227 19.70 12.18 -6.86
C GLY A 227 21.13 12.67 -7.12
N THR A 228 22.13 11.78 -7.01
CA THR A 228 23.56 12.11 -7.29
C THR A 228 24.02 11.69 -8.69
N LYS A 229 23.15 11.14 -9.53
CA LYS A 229 23.44 10.70 -10.91
C LYS A 229 22.98 11.71 -11.94
#